data_3ea6339e491b00aeb8b565b57f19cbff
#
_entry.id   3ea6339e491b00aeb8b565b57f19cbff
#
_cell.length_a   1.000
_cell.length_b   1.000
_cell.length_c   1.000
_cell.angle_alpha   90.00
_cell.angle_beta   90.00
_cell.angle_gamma   90.00
#
_symmetry.space_group_name_H-M   'P 1'
#
loop_
_entity.id
_entity.type
_entity.pdbx_description
1 polymer ?
#
loop_
_entity_poly.entity_id
_entity_poly.type
_entity_poly.pdbx_seq_one_letter_code
_entity_poly.pdbx_strand_id
1 'polypeptide(L)'
;MKYMTINNQKVAFDDEKNVLSVIRKAGINLLTFCYHSELSTYGACRMCVVEDDRGKIFASCSEVPRDGMVIYTNTPKLQHHRKMILELMLSAHCRECTTCKKNGDCTLQNLAKQLGVSYIRFENNKPQIPIDESSDCIVIDKNKCILCGDCVRTCEEIQGLGILDFAYRGSKMQVMPAFDRKMAETACVGCGQCRVVCPTGAITIKHNIHPVWEALADKNTRVVVQIAPAVRVAVGDKFGIPKGENSLGKLVAALRRMGFDEIYDTDFGADLTIMEESKEFLERVESGEKLPLFTSCCPAWVKFCEQKYPELRANISTCRSPQQMFGAVLKEEARNNKKDTRKTVVVSIMPCTAKKAEILRPEHKTEGEQDVDFVLTTTEVIRMIKEAGIDLAQMPWEAMDMPFGLSSGAGVIFGVSGGVTEAVLRRLVEDSGMEALNEIKFTGIRGTDGIKEAVIPYGDRQIKIAVVSGLKNADELIQKIKSGEVQYDFVEVMACRRGCMAGGGQPVPIGARTKAARYEGLYRIDDASQIKRSNDNPIVGELYEGLLKGKEHKLLHNNSDLPQAK
;
A
#
# COMPACT_ATOMS: atom_id res chain seq x y z
N MET A 1 32.71 -5.82 19.07
CA MET A 1 31.46 -6.57 19.34
C MET A 1 31.11 -6.37 20.80
N LYS A 2 29.96 -5.76 21.09
CA LYS A 2 29.47 -5.50 22.44
C LYS A 2 28.52 -6.61 22.86
N TYR A 3 28.33 -6.81 24.15
CA TYR A 3 27.46 -7.87 24.67
C TYR A 3 26.55 -7.33 25.79
N MET A 4 25.33 -7.83 25.83
CA MET A 4 24.45 -7.69 26.96
C MET A 4 23.89 -9.05 27.40
N THR A 5 23.47 -9.16 28.65
CA THR A 5 22.88 -10.39 29.17
C THR A 5 21.36 -10.22 29.24
N ILE A 6 20.63 -11.09 28.53
CA ILE A 6 19.15 -11.10 28.49
C ILE A 6 18.67 -12.44 29.05
N ASN A 7 17.94 -12.43 30.16
CA ASN A 7 17.46 -13.65 30.82
C ASN A 7 18.59 -14.68 31.03
N ASN A 8 19.74 -14.24 31.54
CA ASN A 8 20.96 -15.02 31.77
C ASN A 8 21.68 -15.53 30.51
N GLN A 9 21.28 -15.11 29.32
CA GLN A 9 21.95 -15.44 28.06
C GLN A 9 22.73 -14.26 27.53
N LYS A 10 23.99 -14.47 27.15
CA LYS A 10 24.86 -13.45 26.55
C LYS A 10 24.50 -13.25 25.08
N VAL A 11 24.13 -12.03 24.70
CA VAL A 11 23.68 -11.65 23.36
C VAL A 11 24.61 -10.58 22.80
N ALA A 12 25.16 -10.83 21.63
CA ALA A 12 26.01 -9.86 20.94
C ALA A 12 25.17 -8.78 20.24
N PHE A 13 25.64 -7.55 20.27
CA PHE A 13 25.04 -6.45 19.52
C PHE A 13 26.12 -5.48 19.00
N ASP A 14 25.81 -4.69 18.00
CA ASP A 14 26.72 -3.75 17.37
C ASP A 14 26.13 -2.34 17.33
N ASP A 15 25.14 -2.09 16.46
CA ASP A 15 24.54 -0.81 16.14
C ASP A 15 23.01 -0.76 16.37
N GLU A 16 22.47 -1.74 17.08
CA GLU A 16 21.05 -1.77 17.38
C GLU A 16 20.62 -0.50 18.11
N LYS A 17 19.59 0.18 17.54
CA LYS A 17 19.11 1.51 18.00
C LYS A 17 18.64 1.54 19.47
N ASN A 18 18.15 0.41 19.96
CA ASN A 18 17.60 0.31 21.33
C ASN A 18 17.63 -1.12 21.85
N VAL A 19 17.45 -1.27 23.15
CA VAL A 19 17.44 -2.56 23.87
C VAL A 19 16.38 -3.50 23.32
N LEU A 20 15.21 -3.00 22.88
CA LEU A 20 14.16 -3.83 22.27
C LEU A 20 14.64 -4.54 20.99
N SER A 21 15.46 -3.87 20.18
CA SER A 21 16.01 -4.46 18.96
C SER A 21 16.93 -5.64 19.27
N VAL A 22 17.77 -5.52 20.31
CA VAL A 22 18.64 -6.60 20.80
C VAL A 22 17.82 -7.76 21.35
N ILE A 23 16.75 -7.48 22.12
CA ILE A 23 15.83 -8.50 22.64
C ILE A 23 15.19 -9.30 21.48
N ARG A 24 14.74 -8.61 20.43
CA ARG A 24 14.16 -9.25 19.24
C ARG A 24 15.18 -10.04 18.42
N LYS A 25 16.44 -9.57 18.34
CA LYS A 25 17.56 -10.31 17.74
C LYS A 25 17.83 -11.63 18.49
N ALA A 26 17.68 -11.63 19.81
CA ALA A 26 17.78 -12.82 20.65
C ALA A 26 16.58 -13.80 20.52
N GLY A 27 15.65 -13.58 19.59
CA GLY A 27 14.49 -14.44 19.37
C GLY A 27 13.33 -14.21 20.34
N ILE A 28 13.41 -13.22 21.24
CA ILE A 28 12.37 -12.92 22.21
C ILE A 28 11.36 -11.94 21.58
N ASN A 29 10.14 -12.40 21.34
CA ASN A 29 9.08 -11.58 20.77
C ASN A 29 8.39 -10.72 21.84
N LEU A 30 9.04 -9.64 22.24
CA LEU A 30 8.47 -8.67 23.18
C LEU A 30 7.56 -7.71 22.41
N LEU A 31 6.24 -7.82 22.67
CA LEU A 31 5.23 -7.05 21.97
C LEU A 31 5.18 -5.59 22.42
N THR A 32 4.84 -4.70 21.49
CA THR A 32 4.67 -3.26 21.69
C THR A 32 3.46 -2.77 20.91
N PHE A 33 2.89 -1.64 21.36
CA PHE A 33 1.82 -0.97 20.59
C PHE A 33 2.29 0.35 19.96
N CYS A 34 3.26 1.03 20.55
CA CYS A 34 3.69 2.37 20.12
C CYS A 34 5.10 2.41 19.54
N TYR A 35 5.69 1.27 19.20
CA TYR A 35 7.01 1.20 18.60
C TYR A 35 6.93 0.60 17.20
N HIS A 36 7.36 1.39 16.23
CA HIS A 36 7.56 0.98 14.86
C HIS A 36 8.97 1.35 14.41
N SER A 37 9.67 0.43 13.70
CA SER A 37 11.09 0.61 13.35
C SER A 37 11.36 1.80 12.41
N GLU A 38 10.33 2.24 11.67
CA GLU A 38 10.41 3.35 10.70
C GLU A 38 9.88 4.68 11.25
N LEU A 39 9.49 4.72 12.53
CA LEU A 39 8.97 5.92 13.21
C LEU A 39 9.87 6.32 14.38
N SER A 40 9.75 7.57 14.80
CA SER A 40 10.40 8.07 16.01
C SER A 40 9.98 7.25 17.23
N THR A 41 10.82 7.22 18.26
CA THR A 41 10.52 6.50 19.50
C THR A 41 9.55 7.31 20.35
N TYR A 42 8.41 6.71 20.71
CA TYR A 42 7.38 7.37 21.50
C TYR A 42 7.35 6.94 22.98
N GLY A 43 7.53 5.64 23.26
CA GLY A 43 7.66 5.13 24.63
C GLY A 43 6.38 5.15 25.50
N ALA A 44 5.19 5.44 24.91
CA ALA A 44 3.95 5.68 25.65
C ALA A 44 3.26 4.42 26.16
N CYS A 45 3.25 3.31 25.39
CA CYS A 45 2.44 2.13 25.73
C CYS A 45 2.98 1.30 26.90
N ARG A 46 4.25 1.42 27.24
CA ARG A 46 4.94 0.73 28.34
C ARG A 46 4.85 -0.81 28.33
N MET A 47 4.44 -1.41 27.21
CA MET A 47 4.36 -2.88 27.10
C MET A 47 5.74 -3.53 26.96
N CYS A 48 6.73 -2.81 26.46
CA CYS A 48 8.10 -3.26 26.28
C CYS A 48 9.00 -3.16 27.51
N VAL A 49 8.42 -2.97 28.70
CA VAL A 49 9.20 -2.81 29.94
C VAL A 49 10.04 -4.07 30.24
N VAL A 50 11.25 -3.82 30.69
CA VAL A 50 12.22 -4.81 31.17
C VAL A 50 12.74 -4.41 32.54
N GLU A 51 13.36 -5.33 33.26
CA GLU A 51 13.92 -5.11 34.59
C GLU A 51 15.44 -5.30 34.53
N ASP A 52 16.23 -4.41 35.14
CA ASP A 52 17.66 -4.59 35.26
C ASP A 52 18.04 -5.47 36.48
N ASP A 53 19.32 -5.73 36.66
CA ASP A 53 19.89 -6.49 37.78
C ASP A 53 19.65 -5.86 39.15
N ARG A 54 19.28 -4.56 39.21
CA ARG A 54 18.97 -3.80 40.42
C ARG A 54 17.46 -3.71 40.68
N GLY A 55 16.62 -4.35 39.86
CA GLY A 55 15.17 -4.34 40.00
C GLY A 55 14.48 -3.08 39.45
N LYS A 56 15.21 -2.21 38.71
CA LYS A 56 14.64 -1.03 38.07
C LYS A 56 13.92 -1.43 36.78
N ILE A 57 12.69 -0.94 36.61
CA ILE A 57 11.89 -1.17 35.39
C ILE A 57 12.02 0.03 34.44
N PHE A 58 12.27 -0.24 33.16
CA PHE A 58 12.35 0.78 32.12
C PHE A 58 11.82 0.25 30.78
N ALA A 59 11.50 1.17 29.86
CA ALA A 59 11.00 0.82 28.53
C ALA A 59 12.17 0.50 27.58
N SER A 60 12.27 -0.73 27.11
CA SER A 60 13.36 -1.20 26.23
C SER A 60 13.39 -0.53 24.86
N CYS A 61 12.25 0.00 24.36
CA CYS A 61 12.19 0.69 23.07
C CYS A 61 12.85 2.08 23.06
N SER A 62 13.05 2.69 24.25
CA SER A 62 13.63 4.03 24.39
C SER A 62 15.00 4.04 25.07
N GLU A 63 15.52 2.89 25.47
CA GLU A 63 16.84 2.77 26.11
C GLU A 63 17.89 2.29 25.12
N VAL A 64 19.04 2.92 25.10
CA VAL A 64 20.18 2.54 24.26
C VAL A 64 20.91 1.35 24.89
N PRO A 65 21.25 0.29 24.12
CA PRO A 65 21.98 -0.85 24.65
C PRO A 65 23.42 -0.47 25.02
N ARG A 66 23.89 -0.97 26.16
CA ARG A 66 25.26 -0.73 26.68
C ARG A 66 25.97 -2.05 26.91
N ASP A 67 27.28 -2.06 26.67
CA ASP A 67 28.10 -3.24 26.94
C ASP A 67 28.04 -3.62 28.42
N GLY A 68 27.91 -4.92 28.69
CA GLY A 68 27.76 -5.47 30.04
C GLY A 68 26.36 -5.28 30.69
N MET A 69 25.39 -4.68 29.97
CA MET A 69 24.03 -4.50 30.50
C MET A 69 23.35 -5.84 30.77
N VAL A 70 22.74 -5.97 31.96
CA VAL A 70 21.97 -7.16 32.36
C VAL A 70 20.51 -6.81 32.49
N ILE A 71 19.64 -7.55 31.78
CA ILE A 71 18.19 -7.33 31.80
C ILE A 71 17.41 -8.65 31.85
N TYR A 72 16.23 -8.53 32.43
CA TYR A 72 15.22 -9.60 32.47
C TYR A 72 13.97 -9.14 31.73
N THR A 73 13.40 -10.02 30.91
CA THR A 73 12.19 -9.72 30.10
C THR A 73 10.93 -10.35 30.65
N ASN A 74 11.03 -11.26 31.61
CA ASN A 74 9.91 -12.11 32.05
C ASN A 74 9.93 -12.42 33.55
N THR A 75 10.09 -11.39 34.40
CA THR A 75 9.94 -11.56 35.86
C THR A 75 8.45 -11.51 36.25
N PRO A 76 8.04 -12.08 37.42
CA PRO A 76 6.67 -11.95 37.93
C PRO A 76 6.20 -10.49 38.03
N LYS A 77 7.10 -9.59 38.40
CA LYS A 77 6.87 -8.14 38.47
C LYS A 77 6.52 -7.56 37.11
N LEU A 78 7.26 -7.91 36.06
CA LEU A 78 7.00 -7.46 34.69
C LEU A 78 5.69 -8.04 34.13
N GLN A 79 5.39 -9.30 34.42
CA GLN A 79 4.12 -9.93 34.02
C GLN A 79 2.94 -9.19 34.66
N HIS A 80 3.02 -8.87 35.95
CA HIS A 80 1.99 -8.10 36.65
C HIS A 80 1.82 -6.70 36.04
N HIS A 81 2.91 -5.98 35.79
CA HIS A 81 2.87 -4.66 35.14
C HIS A 81 2.21 -4.69 33.77
N ARG A 82 2.61 -5.61 32.88
CA ARG A 82 2.03 -5.73 31.53
C ARG A 82 0.55 -6.07 31.58
N LYS A 83 0.15 -6.99 32.48
CA LYS A 83 -1.25 -7.35 32.66
C LYS A 83 -2.08 -6.15 33.12
N MET A 84 -1.62 -5.38 34.10
CA MET A 84 -2.29 -4.17 34.58
C MET A 84 -2.42 -3.09 33.50
N ILE A 85 -1.36 -2.83 32.74
CA ILE A 85 -1.39 -1.89 31.61
C ILE A 85 -2.41 -2.35 30.55
N LEU A 86 -2.44 -3.63 30.24
CA LEU A 86 -3.38 -4.17 29.28
C LEU A 86 -4.83 -4.09 29.76
N GLU A 87 -5.11 -4.36 31.03
CA GLU A 87 -6.42 -4.16 31.62
C GLU A 87 -6.88 -2.69 31.54
N LEU A 88 -5.97 -1.73 31.78
CA LEU A 88 -6.26 -0.29 31.62
C LEU A 88 -6.58 0.05 30.14
N MET A 89 -5.85 -0.50 29.19
CA MET A 89 -6.17 -0.30 27.75
C MET A 89 -7.52 -0.90 27.39
N LEU A 90 -7.83 -2.10 27.90
CA LEU A 90 -9.09 -2.80 27.65
C LEU A 90 -10.27 -2.12 28.35
N SER A 91 -10.07 -1.48 29.51
CA SER A 91 -11.14 -0.75 30.18
C SER A 91 -11.69 0.40 29.34
N ALA A 92 -10.79 1.04 28.59
CA ALA A 92 -11.14 2.18 27.70
C ALA A 92 -11.49 1.76 26.27
N HIS A 93 -11.55 0.46 25.95
CA HIS A 93 -11.85 -0.10 24.65
C HIS A 93 -13.25 -0.70 24.61
N CYS A 94 -13.95 -0.61 23.47
CA CYS A 94 -15.34 -1.09 23.34
C CYS A 94 -15.51 -2.61 23.55
N ARG A 95 -14.46 -3.41 23.34
CA ARG A 95 -14.42 -4.88 23.56
C ARG A 95 -15.42 -5.73 22.73
N GLU A 96 -16.03 -5.14 21.73
CA GLU A 96 -16.95 -5.82 20.80
C GLU A 96 -16.19 -6.62 19.76
N CYS A 97 -15.38 -7.60 20.21
CA CYS A 97 -14.44 -8.31 19.33
C CYS A 97 -15.13 -9.13 18.24
N THR A 98 -16.27 -9.77 18.53
CA THR A 98 -16.99 -10.64 17.59
C THR A 98 -17.49 -9.92 16.36
N THR A 99 -17.88 -8.65 16.50
CA THR A 99 -18.36 -7.79 15.39
C THR A 99 -17.27 -6.89 14.83
N CYS A 100 -16.07 -6.90 15.40
CA CYS A 100 -14.97 -6.04 15.01
C CYS A 100 -14.33 -6.50 13.69
N LYS A 101 -14.17 -5.57 12.73
CA LYS A 101 -13.48 -5.82 11.46
C LYS A 101 -12.02 -6.35 11.62
N LYS A 102 -11.42 -6.17 12.81
CA LYS A 102 -10.06 -6.61 13.14
C LYS A 102 -10.04 -7.91 13.96
N ASN A 103 -11.19 -8.57 14.16
CA ASN A 103 -11.27 -9.82 14.91
C ASN A 103 -10.30 -10.88 14.35
N GLY A 104 -9.58 -11.58 15.24
CA GLY A 104 -8.55 -12.56 14.87
C GLY A 104 -7.19 -11.96 14.45
N ASP A 105 -7.15 -10.71 14.00
CA ASP A 105 -5.93 -9.98 13.55
C ASP A 105 -5.57 -8.79 14.45
N CYS A 106 -6.22 -8.65 15.60
CA CYS A 106 -6.04 -7.54 16.52
C CYS A 106 -4.89 -7.82 17.50
N THR A 107 -3.88 -6.96 17.52
CA THR A 107 -2.73 -7.09 18.45
C THR A 107 -3.18 -7.01 19.91
N LEU A 108 -4.16 -6.14 20.23
CA LEU A 108 -4.71 -6.02 21.58
C LEU A 108 -5.42 -7.30 22.04
N GLN A 109 -6.25 -7.90 21.16
CA GLN A 109 -6.96 -9.16 21.42
C GLN A 109 -5.98 -10.33 21.63
N ASN A 110 -4.97 -10.44 20.75
CA ASN A 110 -3.97 -11.50 20.84
C ASN A 110 -3.13 -11.40 22.11
N LEU A 111 -2.76 -10.17 22.50
CA LEU A 111 -1.99 -9.95 23.72
C LEU A 111 -2.83 -10.20 24.98
N ALA A 112 -4.13 -9.86 24.98
CA ALA A 112 -5.05 -10.18 26.07
C ALA A 112 -5.14 -11.69 26.30
N LYS A 113 -5.25 -12.47 25.21
CA LYS A 113 -5.21 -13.92 25.26
C LYS A 113 -3.87 -14.46 25.78
N GLN A 114 -2.76 -13.93 25.28
CA GLN A 114 -1.41 -14.37 25.67
C GLN A 114 -1.10 -14.10 27.15
N LEU A 115 -1.54 -12.98 27.71
CA LEU A 115 -1.34 -12.62 29.11
C LEU A 115 -2.43 -13.15 30.05
N GLY A 116 -3.40 -13.92 29.54
CA GLY A 116 -4.47 -14.52 30.33
C GLY A 116 -5.36 -13.47 31.04
N VAL A 117 -5.69 -12.38 30.35
CA VAL A 117 -6.61 -11.36 30.89
C VAL A 117 -8.04 -11.86 30.71
N SER A 118 -8.65 -12.34 31.78
CA SER A 118 -10.03 -12.84 31.81
C SER A 118 -11.02 -11.88 32.48
N TYR A 119 -10.51 -10.91 33.25
CA TYR A 119 -11.31 -9.94 33.98
C TYR A 119 -10.67 -8.57 33.90
N ILE A 120 -11.47 -7.51 33.83
CA ILE A 120 -11.03 -6.12 33.77
C ILE A 120 -11.56 -5.40 35.01
N ARG A 121 -10.66 -4.97 35.88
CA ARG A 121 -10.96 -4.34 37.17
C ARG A 121 -11.40 -2.89 37.05
N PHE A 122 -11.07 -2.23 35.92
CA PHE A 122 -11.27 -0.80 35.75
C PHE A 122 -12.55 -0.51 34.95
N GLU A 123 -13.31 0.48 35.40
CA GLU A 123 -14.51 0.94 34.71
C GLU A 123 -14.17 1.77 33.45
N ASN A 124 -15.06 1.75 32.48
CA ASN A 124 -14.92 2.59 31.29
C ASN A 124 -15.54 3.95 31.54
N ASN A 125 -14.69 4.97 31.61
CA ASN A 125 -15.09 6.37 31.78
C ASN A 125 -15.01 7.17 30.45
N LYS A 126 -14.81 6.52 29.31
CA LYS A 126 -14.81 7.21 28.01
C LYS A 126 -16.23 7.36 27.46
N PRO A 127 -16.57 8.55 26.93
CA PRO A 127 -17.83 8.71 26.22
C PRO A 127 -17.83 7.87 24.93
N GLN A 128 -19.01 7.40 24.53
CA GLN A 128 -19.21 6.80 23.21
C GLN A 128 -19.08 7.89 22.13
N ILE A 129 -18.31 7.63 21.11
CA ILE A 129 -17.99 8.58 20.05
C ILE A 129 -18.54 8.04 18.73
N PRO A 130 -19.24 8.86 17.92
CA PRO A 130 -19.68 8.43 16.59
C PRO A 130 -18.52 7.96 15.71
N ILE A 131 -18.78 6.94 14.90
CA ILE A 131 -17.81 6.42 13.93
C ILE A 131 -17.76 7.40 12.75
N ASP A 132 -16.54 7.75 12.32
CA ASP A 132 -16.35 8.55 11.11
C ASP A 132 -16.19 7.64 9.89
N GLU A 133 -17.21 7.60 9.04
CA GLU A 133 -17.27 6.87 7.77
C GLU A 133 -17.28 7.82 6.55
N SER A 134 -16.95 9.08 6.74
CA SER A 134 -17.03 10.11 5.71
C SER A 134 -16.02 9.92 4.58
N SER A 135 -14.86 9.35 4.88
CA SER A 135 -13.83 9.08 3.86
C SER A 135 -14.22 7.88 2.97
N ASP A 136 -13.91 7.97 1.67
CA ASP A 136 -14.11 6.86 0.73
C ASP A 136 -13.08 5.72 0.90
N CYS A 137 -12.00 5.98 1.61
CA CYS A 137 -10.87 5.06 1.75
C CYS A 137 -10.84 4.30 3.08
N ILE A 138 -11.10 5.00 4.18
CA ILE A 138 -10.94 4.48 5.55
C ILE A 138 -12.13 4.86 6.45
N VAL A 139 -12.30 4.07 7.50
CA VAL A 139 -13.25 4.30 8.59
C VAL A 139 -12.48 4.48 9.89
N ILE A 140 -12.84 5.49 10.69
CA ILE A 140 -12.23 5.75 12.01
C ILE A 140 -13.25 5.51 13.12
N ASP A 141 -12.98 4.53 13.95
CA ASP A 141 -13.73 4.21 15.18
C ASP A 141 -12.86 4.55 16.40
N LYS A 142 -13.07 5.74 16.95
CA LYS A 142 -12.30 6.25 18.09
C LYS A 142 -12.52 5.43 19.36
N ASN A 143 -13.63 4.67 19.47
CA ASN A 143 -13.92 3.79 20.62
C ASN A 143 -12.97 2.59 20.71
N LYS A 144 -12.28 2.28 19.61
CA LYS A 144 -11.28 1.21 19.50
C LYS A 144 -9.83 1.71 19.58
N CYS A 145 -9.65 3.02 19.82
CA CYS A 145 -8.32 3.63 19.88
C CYS A 145 -7.66 3.43 21.25
N ILE A 146 -6.42 2.94 21.26
CA ILE A 146 -5.58 2.77 22.46
C ILE A 146 -4.54 3.89 22.63
N LEU A 147 -4.62 4.96 21.85
CA LEU A 147 -3.76 6.15 21.93
C LEU A 147 -2.25 5.84 21.76
N CYS A 148 -1.90 4.86 20.93
CA CYS A 148 -0.49 4.49 20.72
C CYS A 148 0.30 5.53 19.90
N GLY A 149 -0.36 6.40 19.14
CA GLY A 149 0.25 7.47 18.35
C GLY A 149 0.92 7.04 17.04
N ASP A 150 0.90 5.75 16.67
CA ASP A 150 1.58 5.30 15.44
C ASP A 150 0.97 5.91 14.18
N CYS A 151 -0.36 6.05 14.12
CA CYS A 151 -1.05 6.67 12.99
C CYS A 151 -0.75 8.18 12.88
N VAL A 152 -0.63 8.89 14.01
CA VAL A 152 -0.25 10.31 14.07
C VAL A 152 1.15 10.48 13.47
N ARG A 153 2.13 9.76 14.01
CA ARG A 153 3.51 9.83 13.54
C ARG A 153 3.68 9.36 12.10
N THR A 154 2.95 8.34 11.67
CA THR A 154 2.97 7.91 10.27
C THR A 154 2.46 9.00 9.34
N CYS A 155 1.38 9.70 9.72
CA CYS A 155 0.82 10.78 8.93
C CYS A 155 1.77 11.98 8.86
N GLU A 156 2.47 12.29 9.94
CA GLU A 156 3.41 13.41 10.04
C GLU A 156 4.80 13.06 9.49
N GLU A 157 5.44 12.00 10.03
CA GLU A 157 6.85 11.71 9.78
C GLU A 157 7.11 11.06 8.41
N ILE A 158 6.13 10.28 7.89
CA ILE A 158 6.27 9.54 6.62
C ILE A 158 5.55 10.25 5.48
N GLN A 159 4.33 10.75 5.75
CA GLN A 159 3.50 11.36 4.72
C GLN A 159 3.60 12.90 4.70
N GLY A 160 4.10 13.53 5.76
CA GLY A 160 4.21 14.99 5.84
C GLY A 160 2.86 15.72 5.78
N LEU A 161 1.76 15.02 6.15
CA LEU A 161 0.40 15.56 6.01
C LEU A 161 -0.19 16.09 7.33
N GLY A 162 0.19 15.51 8.49
CA GLY A 162 -0.30 15.94 9.79
C GLY A 162 -1.82 15.93 9.97
N ILE A 163 -2.57 15.08 9.25
CA ILE A 163 -4.03 15.05 9.29
C ILE A 163 -4.57 14.60 10.65
N LEU A 164 -3.90 13.62 11.25
CA LEU A 164 -4.29 13.04 12.54
C LEU A 164 -3.35 13.54 13.64
N ASP A 165 -3.92 14.01 14.73
CA ASP A 165 -3.16 14.37 15.92
C ASP A 165 -3.96 14.07 17.18
N PHE A 166 -3.32 14.19 18.35
CA PHE A 166 -3.96 14.10 19.65
C PHE A 166 -4.77 15.36 19.97
N ALA A 167 -6.04 15.17 20.29
CA ALA A 167 -6.92 16.24 20.75
C ALA A 167 -7.43 15.94 22.15
N TYR A 168 -7.73 17.01 22.90
CA TYR A 168 -8.17 16.97 24.30
C TYR A 168 -7.12 16.38 25.26
N ARG A 169 -7.52 16.04 26.48
CA ARG A 169 -6.65 15.45 27.52
C ARG A 169 -7.43 14.57 28.49
N GLY A 170 -6.71 13.76 29.27
CA GLY A 170 -7.31 12.81 30.22
C GLY A 170 -8.21 11.79 29.54
N SER A 171 -9.35 11.48 30.15
CA SER A 171 -10.31 10.50 29.60
C SER A 171 -10.95 10.93 28.27
N LYS A 172 -10.90 12.22 27.94
CA LYS A 172 -11.43 12.78 26.69
C LYS A 172 -10.42 12.74 25.54
N MET A 173 -9.14 12.36 25.77
CA MET A 173 -8.10 12.32 24.74
C MET A 173 -8.51 11.41 23.58
N GLN A 174 -8.34 11.91 22.35
CA GLN A 174 -8.68 11.22 21.10
C GLN A 174 -7.62 11.50 20.05
N VAL A 175 -7.53 10.61 19.06
CA VAL A 175 -6.81 10.86 17.81
C VAL A 175 -7.83 11.25 16.75
N MET A 176 -7.66 12.42 16.13
CA MET A 176 -8.63 12.98 15.21
C MET A 176 -8.02 14.09 14.35
N PRO A 177 -8.67 14.51 13.26
CA PRO A 177 -8.30 15.74 12.55
C PRO A 177 -8.51 16.99 13.41
N ALA A 178 -7.79 18.07 13.06
CA ALA A 178 -7.93 19.36 13.71
C ALA A 178 -9.38 19.90 13.64
N PHE A 179 -9.82 20.60 14.69
CA PHE A 179 -11.13 21.24 14.79
C PHE A 179 -12.33 20.30 14.68
N ASP A 180 -12.17 19.04 15.10
CA ASP A 180 -13.22 17.98 15.02
C ASP A 180 -13.83 17.79 13.62
N ARG A 181 -13.04 18.07 12.58
CA ARG A 181 -13.46 17.85 11.19
C ARG A 181 -13.60 16.35 10.91
N LYS A 182 -14.51 16.03 10.00
CA LYS A 182 -14.60 14.69 9.41
C LYS A 182 -13.44 14.45 8.46
N MET A 183 -13.05 13.18 8.27
CA MET A 183 -11.95 12.83 7.37
C MET A 183 -12.14 13.34 5.94
N ALA A 184 -13.36 13.35 5.42
CA ALA A 184 -13.68 13.89 4.09
C ALA A 184 -13.43 15.40 3.95
N GLU A 185 -13.43 16.14 5.06
CA GLU A 185 -13.25 17.60 5.10
C GLU A 185 -11.76 18.00 5.23
N THR A 186 -10.85 17.04 5.19
CA THR A 186 -9.41 17.25 5.37
C THR A 186 -8.65 17.06 4.07
N ALA A 187 -7.40 17.50 4.05
CA ALA A 187 -6.46 17.24 2.96
C ALA A 187 -5.93 15.78 2.94
N CYS A 188 -6.69 14.82 3.49
CA CYS A 188 -6.31 13.41 3.49
C CYS A 188 -6.29 12.86 2.05
N VAL A 189 -5.17 12.26 1.66
CA VAL A 189 -4.98 11.67 0.32
C VAL A 189 -5.44 10.22 0.23
N GLY A 190 -6.01 9.65 1.29
CA GLY A 190 -6.54 8.28 1.29
C GLY A 190 -5.50 7.17 1.23
N CYS A 191 -4.21 7.43 1.48
CA CYS A 191 -3.12 6.45 1.34
C CYS A 191 -3.23 5.22 2.27
N GLY A 192 -4.01 5.30 3.36
CA GLY A 192 -4.25 4.21 4.31
C GLY A 192 -3.04 3.77 5.15
N GLN A 193 -1.93 4.51 5.14
CA GLN A 193 -0.75 4.14 5.93
C GLN A 193 -1.02 4.20 7.44
N CYS A 194 -1.90 5.09 7.90
CA CYS A 194 -2.39 5.13 9.28
C CYS A 194 -3.10 3.82 9.70
N ARG A 195 -3.81 3.17 8.77
CA ARG A 195 -4.45 1.85 8.97
C ARG A 195 -3.40 0.73 9.07
N VAL A 196 -2.33 0.80 8.28
CA VAL A 196 -1.26 -0.23 8.27
C VAL A 196 -0.61 -0.37 9.63
N VAL A 197 -0.38 0.75 10.32
CA VAL A 197 0.29 0.78 11.63
C VAL A 197 -0.69 0.66 12.81
N CYS A 198 -2.01 0.74 12.58
CA CYS A 198 -2.99 0.65 13.66
C CYS A 198 -3.04 -0.76 14.25
N PRO A 199 -2.70 -0.96 15.55
CA PRO A 199 -2.68 -2.28 16.17
C PRO A 199 -4.07 -2.82 16.53
N THR A 200 -5.09 -1.98 16.47
CA THR A 200 -6.48 -2.31 16.79
C THR A 200 -7.42 -2.09 15.60
N GLY A 201 -8.73 -2.19 15.80
CA GLY A 201 -9.75 -1.87 14.81
C GLY A 201 -10.15 -0.39 14.75
N ALA A 202 -9.35 0.54 15.31
CA ALA A 202 -9.68 1.96 15.33
C ALA A 202 -9.63 2.60 13.95
N ILE A 203 -8.74 2.15 13.07
CA ILE A 203 -8.69 2.59 11.66
C ILE A 203 -8.81 1.35 10.78
N THR A 204 -9.84 1.31 9.95
CA THR A 204 -10.13 0.19 9.05
C THR A 204 -10.42 0.70 7.63
N ILE A 205 -10.48 -0.20 6.67
CA ILE A 205 -10.83 0.12 5.27
C ILE A 205 -12.34 0.32 5.17
N LYS A 206 -12.78 1.26 4.33
CA LYS A 206 -14.19 1.34 3.90
C LYS A 206 -14.45 0.22 2.90
N HIS A 207 -15.31 -0.74 3.26
CA HIS A 207 -15.48 -1.97 2.48
C HIS A 207 -16.42 -1.81 1.28
N ASN A 208 -16.05 -2.48 0.17
CA ASN A 208 -16.90 -2.69 -1.00
C ASN A 208 -17.29 -4.18 -1.17
N ILE A 209 -17.17 -5.00 -0.13
CA ILE A 209 -17.47 -6.45 -0.18
C ILE A 209 -18.93 -6.70 -0.53
N HIS A 210 -19.86 -6.05 0.19
CA HIS A 210 -21.30 -6.30 0.01
C HIS A 210 -21.79 -5.95 -1.40
N PRO A 211 -21.56 -4.75 -1.96
CA PRO A 211 -21.99 -4.45 -3.33
C PRO A 211 -21.35 -5.36 -4.39
N VAL A 212 -20.14 -5.88 -4.15
CA VAL A 212 -19.55 -6.87 -5.07
C VAL A 212 -20.25 -8.22 -4.97
N TRP A 213 -20.62 -8.70 -3.77
CA TRP A 213 -21.44 -9.90 -3.63
C TRP A 213 -22.83 -9.75 -4.26
N GLU A 214 -23.44 -8.58 -4.16
CA GLU A 214 -24.72 -8.28 -4.83
C GLU A 214 -24.57 -8.34 -6.36
N ALA A 215 -23.50 -7.75 -6.91
CA ALA A 215 -23.22 -7.82 -8.34
C ALA A 215 -22.98 -9.26 -8.84
N LEU A 216 -22.25 -10.08 -8.08
CA LEU A 216 -22.01 -11.49 -8.39
C LEU A 216 -23.28 -12.35 -8.33
N ALA A 217 -24.26 -11.96 -7.50
CA ALA A 217 -25.53 -12.67 -7.37
C ALA A 217 -26.55 -12.31 -8.46
N ASP A 218 -26.37 -11.15 -9.12
CA ASP A 218 -27.29 -10.68 -10.17
C ASP A 218 -26.98 -11.35 -11.52
N LYS A 219 -27.89 -12.17 -11.99
CA LYS A 219 -27.76 -12.90 -13.28
C LYS A 219 -27.74 -11.98 -14.52
N ASN A 220 -28.19 -10.73 -14.39
CA ASN A 220 -28.16 -9.74 -15.46
C ASN A 220 -26.84 -8.92 -15.48
N THR A 221 -25.94 -9.23 -14.59
CA THR A 221 -24.63 -8.58 -14.47
C THR A 221 -23.51 -9.53 -14.88
N ARG A 222 -22.59 -9.05 -15.73
CA ARG A 222 -21.30 -9.67 -16.04
C ARG A 222 -20.26 -9.00 -15.16
N VAL A 223 -19.64 -9.73 -14.25
CA VAL A 223 -18.65 -9.20 -13.31
C VAL A 223 -17.24 -9.57 -13.78
N VAL A 224 -16.51 -8.57 -14.24
CA VAL A 224 -15.13 -8.68 -14.72
C VAL A 224 -14.19 -8.15 -13.64
N VAL A 225 -13.10 -8.85 -13.37
CA VAL A 225 -12.15 -8.43 -12.33
C VAL A 225 -10.72 -8.28 -12.86
N GLN A 226 -10.03 -7.22 -12.42
CA GLN A 226 -8.61 -6.98 -12.67
C GLN A 226 -7.80 -7.04 -11.37
N ILE A 227 -6.62 -7.67 -11.39
CA ILE A 227 -5.79 -7.92 -10.21
C ILE A 227 -4.47 -7.16 -10.32
N ALA A 228 -4.17 -6.27 -9.37
CA ALA A 228 -2.92 -5.52 -9.36
C ALA A 228 -1.69 -6.38 -8.99
N PRO A 229 -0.48 -6.04 -9.50
CA PRO A 229 0.72 -6.86 -9.36
C PRO A 229 1.07 -7.19 -7.92
N ALA A 230 1.01 -6.23 -6.99
CA ALA A 230 1.39 -6.45 -5.59
C ALA A 230 0.40 -7.31 -4.78
N VAL A 231 -0.78 -7.64 -5.32
CA VAL A 231 -1.76 -8.51 -4.67
C VAL A 231 -1.27 -9.95 -4.62
N ARG A 232 -0.68 -10.44 -5.72
CA ARG A 232 -0.23 -11.83 -5.89
C ARG A 232 0.81 -12.30 -4.87
N VAL A 233 1.64 -11.37 -4.36
CA VAL A 233 2.69 -11.66 -3.37
C VAL A 233 2.25 -11.41 -1.93
N ALA A 234 0.97 -11.09 -1.70
CA ALA A 234 0.44 -10.73 -0.39
C ALA A 234 -0.85 -11.46 0.01
N VAL A 235 -1.69 -11.87 -0.95
CA VAL A 235 -2.98 -12.51 -0.68
C VAL A 235 -2.81 -13.82 0.09
N GLY A 236 -1.74 -14.56 -0.17
CA GLY A 236 -1.40 -15.82 0.51
C GLY A 236 -1.03 -15.69 2.00
N ASP A 237 -0.66 -14.49 2.47
CA ASP A 237 -0.17 -14.26 3.84
C ASP A 237 -1.12 -14.75 4.96
N LYS A 238 -2.41 -14.82 4.69
CA LYS A 238 -3.47 -15.20 5.65
C LYS A 238 -4.00 -16.63 5.47
N PHE A 239 -3.34 -17.39 4.59
CA PHE A 239 -3.68 -18.78 4.27
C PHE A 239 -2.50 -19.74 4.46
N GLY A 240 -1.48 -19.33 5.22
CA GLY A 240 -0.31 -20.16 5.49
C GLY A 240 0.68 -20.28 4.33
N ILE A 241 0.46 -19.56 3.23
CA ILE A 241 1.40 -19.51 2.10
C ILE A 241 2.60 -18.63 2.48
N PRO A 242 3.85 -19.01 2.14
CA PRO A 242 5.03 -18.22 2.45
C PRO A 242 4.92 -16.79 1.92
N LYS A 243 5.41 -15.82 2.68
CA LYS A 243 5.37 -14.41 2.29
C LYS A 243 6.18 -14.16 1.03
N GLY A 244 5.62 -13.36 0.12
CA GLY A 244 6.26 -13.07 -1.16
C GLY A 244 6.12 -14.19 -2.20
N GLU A 245 5.44 -15.29 -1.87
CA GLU A 245 5.13 -16.33 -2.84
C GLU A 245 4.06 -15.86 -3.82
N ASN A 246 4.24 -16.20 -5.11
CA ASN A 246 3.24 -15.89 -6.13
C ASN A 246 1.99 -16.76 -5.92
N SER A 247 0.88 -16.15 -5.59
CA SER A 247 -0.41 -16.81 -5.37
C SER A 247 -1.45 -16.51 -6.46
N LEU A 248 -1.02 -15.94 -7.60
CA LEU A 248 -1.92 -15.43 -8.63
C LEU A 248 -2.87 -16.51 -9.16
N GLY A 249 -2.36 -17.64 -9.65
CA GLY A 249 -3.20 -18.69 -10.21
C GLY A 249 -4.16 -19.32 -9.19
N LYS A 250 -3.76 -19.40 -7.91
CA LYS A 250 -4.65 -19.82 -6.82
C LYS A 250 -5.76 -18.79 -6.56
N LEU A 251 -5.44 -17.50 -6.66
CA LEU A 251 -6.42 -16.43 -6.54
C LEU A 251 -7.40 -16.46 -7.71
N VAL A 252 -6.94 -16.69 -8.93
CA VAL A 252 -7.81 -16.86 -10.12
C VAL A 252 -8.82 -18.00 -9.90
N ALA A 253 -8.36 -19.16 -9.46
CA ALA A 253 -9.24 -20.29 -9.15
C ALA A 253 -10.27 -19.95 -8.05
N ALA A 254 -9.87 -19.21 -7.02
CA ALA A 254 -10.78 -18.78 -5.97
C ALA A 254 -11.83 -17.78 -6.47
N LEU A 255 -11.44 -16.82 -7.30
CA LEU A 255 -12.34 -15.81 -7.88
C LEU A 255 -13.38 -16.47 -8.81
N ARG A 256 -12.98 -17.43 -9.65
CA ARG A 256 -13.93 -18.20 -10.48
C ARG A 256 -14.95 -18.94 -9.62
N ARG A 257 -14.52 -19.57 -8.51
CA ARG A 257 -15.45 -20.24 -7.59
C ARG A 257 -16.38 -19.29 -6.83
N MET A 258 -15.99 -18.02 -6.69
CA MET A 258 -16.87 -16.98 -6.14
C MET A 258 -17.86 -16.42 -7.16
N GLY A 259 -17.73 -16.78 -8.46
CA GLY A 259 -18.66 -16.39 -9.50
C GLY A 259 -18.27 -15.20 -10.37
N PHE A 260 -17.00 -14.78 -10.35
CA PHE A 260 -16.50 -13.78 -11.31
C PHE A 260 -16.50 -14.39 -12.72
N ASP A 261 -17.05 -13.68 -13.69
CA ASP A 261 -17.18 -14.14 -15.08
C ASP A 261 -15.84 -14.16 -15.80
N GLU A 262 -15.03 -13.12 -15.63
CA GLU A 262 -13.72 -12.98 -16.28
C GLU A 262 -12.70 -12.37 -15.34
N ILE A 263 -11.48 -12.89 -15.40
CA ILE A 263 -10.40 -12.54 -14.46
C ILE A 263 -9.15 -12.17 -15.24
N TYR A 264 -8.72 -10.92 -15.12
CA TYR A 264 -7.62 -10.34 -15.86
C TYR A 264 -6.53 -9.77 -14.94
N ASP A 265 -5.41 -9.43 -15.54
CA ASP A 265 -4.25 -8.82 -14.86
C ASP A 265 -4.18 -7.31 -15.11
N THR A 266 -4.13 -6.51 -14.05
CA THR A 266 -3.85 -5.07 -14.17
C THR A 266 -2.45 -4.81 -14.74
N ASP A 267 -1.55 -5.81 -14.77
CA ASP A 267 -0.24 -5.70 -15.41
C ASP A 267 -0.39 -5.39 -16.91
N PHE A 268 -1.46 -5.88 -17.56
CA PHE A 268 -1.81 -5.47 -18.90
C PHE A 268 -2.11 -3.96 -18.99
N GLY A 269 -2.87 -3.42 -18.04
CA GLY A 269 -3.08 -1.99 -17.92
C GLY A 269 -1.80 -1.21 -17.66
N ALA A 270 -0.83 -1.81 -16.93
CA ALA A 270 0.49 -1.24 -16.75
C ALA A 270 1.28 -1.21 -18.08
N ASP A 271 1.17 -2.24 -18.91
CA ASP A 271 1.77 -2.25 -20.24
C ASP A 271 1.24 -1.08 -21.09
N LEU A 272 -0.08 -0.80 -21.04
CA LEU A 272 -0.66 0.37 -21.72
C LEU A 272 -0.13 1.69 -21.15
N THR A 273 -0.01 1.79 -19.84
CA THR A 273 0.55 2.99 -19.19
C THR A 273 1.99 3.24 -19.63
N ILE A 274 2.81 2.20 -19.71
CA ILE A 274 4.21 2.33 -20.19
C ILE A 274 4.24 2.81 -21.64
N MET A 275 3.37 2.30 -22.52
CA MET A 275 3.31 2.73 -23.91
C MET A 275 3.00 4.23 -24.04
N GLU A 276 1.99 4.71 -23.31
CA GLU A 276 1.58 6.12 -23.39
C GLU A 276 2.50 7.05 -22.60
N GLU A 277 2.90 6.69 -21.38
CA GLU A 277 3.74 7.55 -20.51
C GLU A 277 5.16 7.71 -21.07
N SER A 278 5.72 6.65 -21.68
CA SER A 278 7.02 6.77 -22.35
C SER A 278 6.96 7.66 -23.60
N LYS A 279 5.87 7.60 -24.36
CA LYS A 279 5.63 8.48 -25.50
C LYS A 279 5.51 9.95 -25.05
N GLU A 280 4.65 10.21 -24.06
CA GLU A 280 4.50 11.54 -23.48
C GLU A 280 5.82 12.08 -22.92
N PHE A 281 6.62 11.23 -22.28
CA PHE A 281 7.93 11.60 -21.76
C PHE A 281 8.89 12.03 -22.87
N LEU A 282 8.99 11.26 -23.96
CA LEU A 282 9.84 11.62 -25.09
C LEU A 282 9.43 12.95 -25.74
N GLU A 283 8.13 13.17 -25.96
CA GLU A 283 7.59 14.41 -26.51
C GLU A 283 7.98 15.62 -25.62
N ARG A 284 7.95 15.46 -24.30
CA ARG A 284 8.36 16.51 -23.34
C ARG A 284 9.88 16.73 -23.32
N VAL A 285 10.68 15.68 -23.46
CA VAL A 285 12.14 15.79 -23.57
C VAL A 285 12.55 16.49 -24.87
N GLU A 286 11.87 16.23 -25.98
CA GLU A 286 12.11 16.88 -27.27
C GLU A 286 11.72 18.36 -27.26
N SER A 287 10.56 18.69 -26.73
CA SER A 287 10.06 20.06 -26.61
C SER A 287 10.78 20.88 -25.53
N GLY A 288 11.33 20.22 -24.51
CA GLY A 288 11.88 20.87 -23.31
C GLY A 288 10.82 21.49 -22.39
N GLU A 289 9.52 21.16 -22.60
CA GLU A 289 8.41 21.76 -21.84
C GLU A 289 7.87 20.79 -20.77
N LYS A 290 7.34 21.35 -19.68
CA LYS A 290 6.67 20.63 -18.59
C LYS A 290 7.53 19.53 -17.96
N LEU A 291 8.83 19.73 -17.88
CA LEU A 291 9.76 18.87 -17.15
C LEU A 291 9.98 19.40 -15.71
N PRO A 292 10.24 18.52 -14.74
CA PRO A 292 10.22 17.06 -14.89
C PRO A 292 8.81 16.54 -15.15
N LEU A 293 8.69 15.40 -15.86
CA LEU A 293 7.48 14.63 -15.89
C LEU A 293 7.36 13.84 -14.60
N PHE A 294 6.26 14.02 -13.85
CA PHE A 294 5.90 13.20 -12.70
C PHE A 294 4.92 12.09 -13.11
N THR A 295 5.16 10.86 -12.66
CA THR A 295 4.23 9.75 -12.93
C THR A 295 2.86 9.97 -12.30
N SER A 296 1.79 9.44 -12.92
CA SER A 296 0.39 9.60 -12.49
C SER A 296 -0.24 8.36 -11.86
N CYS A 297 0.44 7.22 -11.82
CA CYS A 297 -0.13 5.93 -11.42
C CYS A 297 -0.54 5.84 -9.93
N CYS A 298 0.00 6.71 -9.05
CA CYS A 298 -0.30 6.75 -7.62
C CYS A 298 -1.34 7.83 -7.27
N PRO A 299 -2.64 7.49 -7.02
CA PRO A 299 -3.68 8.51 -6.79
C PRO A 299 -3.50 9.31 -5.51
N ALA A 300 -2.83 8.76 -4.50
CA ALA A 300 -2.52 9.50 -3.28
C ALA A 300 -1.46 10.57 -3.53
N TRP A 301 -0.50 10.32 -4.42
CA TRP A 301 0.48 11.30 -4.87
C TRP A 301 -0.19 12.39 -5.73
N VAL A 302 -0.99 12.00 -6.72
CA VAL A 302 -1.70 12.95 -7.60
C VAL A 302 -2.53 13.91 -6.76
N LYS A 303 -3.35 13.39 -5.82
CA LYS A 303 -4.14 14.21 -4.91
C LYS A 303 -3.28 15.12 -4.02
N PHE A 304 -2.15 14.64 -3.52
CA PHE A 304 -1.21 15.45 -2.74
C PHE A 304 -0.65 16.62 -3.58
N CYS A 305 -0.23 16.34 -4.82
CA CYS A 305 0.31 17.34 -5.71
C CYS A 305 -0.76 18.40 -6.05
N GLU A 306 -1.96 17.98 -6.41
CA GLU A 306 -3.08 18.90 -6.72
C GLU A 306 -3.44 19.83 -5.55
N GLN A 307 -3.35 19.33 -4.32
CA GLN A 307 -3.69 20.10 -3.12
C GLN A 307 -2.58 21.04 -2.67
N LYS A 308 -1.32 20.60 -2.73
CA LYS A 308 -0.18 21.34 -2.18
C LYS A 308 0.62 22.09 -3.23
N TYR A 309 0.67 21.59 -4.46
CA TYR A 309 1.45 22.10 -5.57
C TYR A 309 0.61 22.20 -6.86
N PRO A 310 -0.49 22.95 -6.85
CA PRO A 310 -1.38 23.03 -8.02
C PRO A 310 -0.67 23.53 -9.29
N GLU A 311 0.41 24.30 -9.12
CA GLU A 311 1.26 24.78 -10.22
C GLU A 311 2.00 23.66 -10.96
N LEU A 312 2.25 22.52 -10.30
CA LEU A 312 2.92 21.37 -10.90
C LEU A 312 1.94 20.39 -11.59
N ARG A 313 0.64 20.71 -11.63
CA ARG A 313 -0.33 19.82 -12.27
C ARG A 313 0.01 19.52 -13.73
N ALA A 314 0.50 20.52 -14.47
CA ALA A 314 0.92 20.33 -15.85
C ALA A 314 2.16 19.43 -16.02
N ASN A 315 2.92 19.25 -14.93
CA ASN A 315 4.08 18.36 -14.90
C ASN A 315 3.71 16.91 -14.58
N ILE A 316 2.52 16.64 -14.04
CA ILE A 316 2.03 15.26 -13.88
C ILE A 316 1.70 14.69 -15.26
N SER A 317 2.01 13.41 -15.49
CA SER A 317 1.63 12.70 -16.71
C SER A 317 0.12 12.79 -16.92
N THR A 318 -0.30 12.99 -18.16
CA THR A 318 -1.72 13.00 -18.55
C THR A 318 -2.31 11.59 -18.55
N CYS A 319 -1.48 10.57 -18.53
CA CYS A 319 -1.88 9.18 -18.50
C CYS A 319 -2.79 8.86 -17.31
N ARG A 320 -3.85 8.10 -17.54
CA ARG A 320 -4.61 7.48 -16.47
C ARG A 320 -3.77 6.41 -15.77
N SER A 321 -4.12 6.05 -14.56
CA SER A 321 -3.45 4.94 -13.90
C SER A 321 -3.76 3.59 -14.59
N PRO A 322 -2.90 2.55 -14.44
CA PRO A 322 -3.17 1.21 -15.01
C PRO A 322 -4.56 0.68 -14.70
N GLN A 323 -5.06 0.91 -13.46
CA GLN A 323 -6.44 0.56 -13.07
C GLN A 323 -7.48 1.22 -13.97
N GLN A 324 -7.34 2.51 -14.22
CA GLN A 324 -8.34 3.29 -14.96
C GLN A 324 -8.23 3.05 -16.47
N MET A 325 -7.01 2.97 -17.01
CA MET A 325 -6.81 2.61 -18.43
C MET A 325 -7.45 1.27 -18.73
N PHE A 326 -7.15 0.26 -17.90
CA PHE A 326 -7.67 -1.07 -18.16
C PHE A 326 -9.18 -1.16 -17.90
N GLY A 327 -9.70 -0.44 -16.90
CA GLY A 327 -11.14 -0.33 -16.68
C GLY A 327 -11.88 0.27 -17.88
N ALA A 328 -11.33 1.35 -18.46
CA ALA A 328 -11.89 1.97 -19.68
C ALA A 328 -11.87 1.02 -20.89
N VAL A 329 -10.77 0.28 -21.06
CA VAL A 329 -10.64 -0.75 -22.13
C VAL A 329 -11.67 -1.86 -21.95
N LEU A 330 -11.84 -2.39 -20.74
CA LEU A 330 -12.82 -3.44 -20.44
C LEU A 330 -14.26 -2.98 -20.67
N LYS A 331 -14.59 -1.73 -20.30
CA LYS A 331 -15.91 -1.14 -20.58
C LYS A 331 -16.13 -0.91 -22.09
N GLU A 332 -15.10 -0.49 -22.81
CA GLU A 332 -15.17 -0.31 -24.26
C GLU A 332 -15.29 -1.66 -24.99
N GLU A 333 -14.56 -2.69 -24.55
CA GLU A 333 -14.73 -4.07 -25.05
C GLU A 333 -16.18 -4.54 -24.85
N ALA A 334 -16.72 -4.34 -23.66
CA ALA A 334 -18.08 -4.73 -23.32
C ALA A 334 -19.14 -4.05 -24.23
N ARG A 335 -18.96 -2.75 -24.54
CA ARG A 335 -19.85 -2.02 -25.45
C ARG A 335 -19.83 -2.59 -26.88
N ASN A 336 -18.68 -3.09 -27.30
CA ASN A 336 -18.51 -3.68 -28.63
C ASN A 336 -18.90 -5.16 -28.67
N ASN A 337 -19.03 -5.82 -27.53
CA ASN A 337 -19.40 -7.23 -27.44
C ASN A 337 -20.91 -7.42 -27.57
N LYS A 338 -21.37 -7.72 -28.82
CA LYS A 338 -22.77 -7.97 -29.10
C LYS A 338 -23.28 -9.34 -28.64
N LYS A 339 -22.40 -10.23 -28.16
CA LYS A 339 -22.77 -11.58 -27.74
C LYS A 339 -23.27 -11.63 -26.30
N ASP A 340 -22.73 -10.77 -25.42
CA ASP A 340 -23.17 -10.66 -24.03
C ASP A 340 -23.81 -9.29 -23.82
N THR A 341 -25.10 -9.26 -23.54
CA THR A 341 -25.89 -8.03 -23.33
C THR A 341 -26.07 -7.69 -21.85
N ARG A 342 -25.48 -8.46 -20.95
CA ARG A 342 -25.50 -8.18 -19.52
C ARG A 342 -24.76 -6.89 -19.22
N LYS A 343 -25.20 -6.18 -18.18
CA LYS A 343 -24.47 -5.01 -17.68
C LYS A 343 -23.08 -5.44 -17.17
N THR A 344 -22.04 -4.86 -17.72
CA THR A 344 -20.68 -5.14 -17.25
C THR A 344 -20.32 -4.31 -16.04
N VAL A 345 -19.94 -4.97 -14.95
CA VAL A 345 -19.39 -4.41 -13.73
C VAL A 345 -17.91 -4.73 -13.64
N VAL A 346 -17.07 -3.71 -13.61
CA VAL A 346 -15.60 -3.86 -13.48
C VAL A 346 -15.20 -3.71 -12.03
N VAL A 347 -14.57 -4.75 -11.49
CA VAL A 347 -14.02 -4.78 -10.12
C VAL A 347 -12.50 -4.76 -10.20
N SER A 348 -11.84 -3.90 -9.42
CA SER A 348 -10.38 -3.92 -9.28
C SER A 348 -9.97 -4.49 -7.93
N ILE A 349 -9.01 -5.42 -7.91
CA ILE A 349 -8.38 -5.91 -6.67
C ILE A 349 -7.02 -5.21 -6.51
N MET A 350 -6.93 -4.32 -5.51
CA MET A 350 -5.82 -3.38 -5.37
C MET A 350 -5.12 -3.48 -4.01
N PRO A 351 -3.80 -3.27 -3.93
CA PRO A 351 -3.07 -3.17 -2.66
C PRO A 351 -3.30 -1.83 -1.94
N CYS A 352 -4.15 -0.97 -2.48
CA CYS A 352 -4.22 0.46 -2.20
C CYS A 352 -5.63 0.88 -1.76
N THR A 353 -5.73 1.75 -0.75
CA THR A 353 -7.01 2.35 -0.34
C THR A 353 -7.37 3.58 -1.16
N ALA A 354 -6.38 4.36 -1.61
CA ALA A 354 -6.61 5.58 -2.40
C ALA A 354 -7.25 5.27 -3.78
N LYS A 355 -7.09 4.06 -4.30
CA LYS A 355 -7.77 3.59 -5.51
C LYS A 355 -9.30 3.60 -5.40
N LYS A 356 -9.85 3.52 -4.17
CA LYS A 356 -11.29 3.67 -3.92
C LYS A 356 -11.80 5.09 -4.18
N ALA A 357 -11.00 6.11 -3.83
CA ALA A 357 -11.31 7.49 -4.12
C ALA A 357 -11.02 7.83 -5.60
N GLU A 358 -10.02 7.21 -6.20
CA GLU A 358 -9.67 7.44 -7.61
C GLU A 358 -10.84 7.14 -8.54
N ILE A 359 -11.53 6.01 -8.37
CA ILE A 359 -12.66 5.63 -9.24
C ILE A 359 -13.83 6.62 -9.19
N LEU A 360 -13.92 7.44 -8.14
CA LEU A 360 -15.00 8.41 -7.96
C LEU A 360 -14.70 9.75 -8.66
N ARG A 361 -13.49 9.93 -9.18
CA ARG A 361 -13.09 11.17 -9.86
C ARG A 361 -13.85 11.34 -11.18
N PRO A 362 -14.29 12.56 -11.52
CA PRO A 362 -15.11 12.81 -12.71
C PRO A 362 -14.40 12.47 -14.03
N GLU A 363 -13.05 12.59 -14.08
CA GLU A 363 -12.24 12.26 -15.24
C GLU A 363 -12.15 10.75 -15.53
N HIS A 364 -12.55 9.89 -14.60
CA HIS A 364 -12.54 8.44 -14.74
C HIS A 364 -13.93 7.87 -15.12
N LYS A 365 -14.61 8.62 -15.97
CA LYS A 365 -15.90 8.23 -16.56
C LYS A 365 -15.81 8.28 -18.07
N THR A 366 -16.19 7.18 -18.70
CA THR A 366 -16.32 7.11 -20.15
C THR A 366 -17.79 6.91 -20.52
N GLU A 367 -18.32 7.72 -21.43
CA GLU A 367 -19.75 7.71 -21.82
C GLU A 367 -20.71 7.93 -20.63
N GLY A 368 -20.27 8.66 -19.58
CA GLY A 368 -21.09 8.94 -18.38
C GLY A 368 -21.07 7.81 -17.33
N GLU A 369 -20.48 6.66 -17.62
CA GLU A 369 -20.31 5.53 -16.70
C GLU A 369 -18.91 5.50 -16.11
N GLN A 370 -18.79 5.01 -14.87
CA GLN A 370 -17.49 4.78 -14.26
C GLN A 370 -16.73 3.67 -15.00
N ASP A 371 -15.43 3.89 -15.26
CA ASP A 371 -14.58 2.89 -15.91
C ASP A 371 -14.30 1.69 -15.01
N VAL A 372 -14.26 1.92 -13.69
CA VAL A 372 -14.19 0.88 -12.65
C VAL A 372 -15.31 1.12 -11.63
N ASP A 373 -16.15 0.12 -11.40
CA ASP A 373 -17.32 0.25 -10.53
C ASP A 373 -16.97 0.06 -9.05
N PHE A 374 -16.11 -0.91 -8.73
CA PHE A 374 -15.71 -1.22 -7.35
C PHE A 374 -14.23 -1.51 -7.21
N VAL A 375 -13.67 -1.11 -6.05
CA VAL A 375 -12.31 -1.46 -5.66
C VAL A 375 -12.35 -2.33 -4.40
N LEU A 376 -11.89 -3.56 -4.53
CA LEU A 376 -11.58 -4.44 -3.41
C LEU A 376 -10.11 -4.33 -3.06
N THR A 377 -9.78 -4.12 -1.81
CA THR A 377 -8.39 -4.23 -1.37
C THR A 377 -7.98 -5.69 -1.20
N THR A 378 -6.68 -5.98 -1.19
CA THR A 378 -6.17 -7.34 -0.90
C THR A 378 -6.78 -7.90 0.40
N THR A 379 -6.95 -7.06 1.42
CA THR A 379 -7.57 -7.46 2.70
C THR A 379 -9.05 -7.82 2.54
N GLU A 380 -9.78 -7.09 1.69
CA GLU A 380 -11.19 -7.38 1.41
C GLU A 380 -11.36 -8.68 0.63
N VAL A 381 -10.53 -8.93 -0.38
CA VAL A 381 -10.54 -10.20 -1.14
C VAL A 381 -10.20 -11.39 -0.25
N ILE A 382 -9.20 -11.27 0.64
CA ILE A 382 -8.90 -12.30 1.65
C ILE A 382 -10.15 -12.61 2.50
N ARG A 383 -10.91 -11.59 2.86
CA ARG A 383 -12.14 -11.75 3.62
C ARG A 383 -13.24 -12.44 2.80
N MET A 384 -13.45 -12.04 1.54
CA MET A 384 -14.42 -12.68 0.64
C MET A 384 -14.10 -14.16 0.42
N ILE A 385 -12.82 -14.50 0.19
CA ILE A 385 -12.37 -15.91 0.08
C ILE A 385 -12.73 -16.71 1.32
N LYS A 386 -12.55 -16.14 2.52
CA LYS A 386 -12.94 -16.78 3.79
C LYS A 386 -14.46 -16.87 3.98
N GLU A 387 -15.22 -15.83 3.59
CA GLU A 387 -16.69 -15.83 3.61
C GLU A 387 -17.26 -16.90 2.67
N ALA A 388 -16.61 -17.14 1.53
CA ALA A 388 -16.96 -18.24 0.61
C ALA A 388 -16.53 -19.64 1.09
N GLY A 389 -15.86 -19.75 2.24
CA GLY A 389 -15.36 -21.02 2.77
C GLY A 389 -14.21 -21.64 1.97
N ILE A 390 -13.51 -20.84 1.15
CA ILE A 390 -12.43 -21.30 0.27
C ILE A 390 -11.10 -21.28 1.04
N ASP A 391 -10.36 -22.40 1.00
CA ASP A 391 -8.96 -22.45 1.42
C ASP A 391 -8.05 -22.17 0.23
N LEU A 392 -7.51 -20.95 0.16
CA LEU A 392 -6.65 -20.51 -0.94
C LEU A 392 -5.39 -21.39 -1.09
N ALA A 393 -4.86 -21.93 0.00
CA ALA A 393 -3.67 -22.78 -0.05
C ALA A 393 -3.90 -24.07 -0.84
N GLN A 394 -5.14 -24.58 -0.84
CA GLN A 394 -5.53 -25.81 -1.53
C GLN A 394 -6.07 -25.57 -2.95
N MET A 395 -6.18 -24.30 -3.39
CA MET A 395 -6.66 -24.03 -4.74
C MET A 395 -5.65 -24.49 -5.80
N PRO A 396 -6.14 -25.02 -6.94
CA PRO A 396 -5.28 -25.29 -8.09
C PRO A 396 -4.76 -23.99 -8.68
N TRP A 397 -3.75 -24.08 -9.52
CA TRP A 397 -3.31 -22.99 -10.38
C TRP A 397 -4.18 -22.92 -11.61
N GLU A 398 -4.82 -21.77 -11.85
CA GLU A 398 -5.57 -21.49 -13.06
C GLU A 398 -5.00 -20.28 -13.77
N ALA A 399 -5.05 -20.28 -15.10
CA ALA A 399 -4.64 -19.15 -15.91
C ALA A 399 -5.72 -18.06 -15.90
N MET A 400 -5.32 -16.83 -16.14
CA MET A 400 -6.23 -15.72 -16.41
C MET A 400 -6.92 -15.89 -17.76
N ASP A 401 -7.99 -15.15 -17.96
CA ASP A 401 -8.77 -15.21 -19.19
C ASP A 401 -8.08 -14.41 -20.32
N MET A 402 -8.29 -14.83 -21.56
CA MET A 402 -7.74 -14.17 -22.73
C MET A 402 -8.80 -13.21 -23.34
N PRO A 403 -8.37 -12.16 -24.04
CA PRO A 403 -7.01 -11.87 -24.49
C PRO A 403 -6.13 -11.16 -23.45
N PHE A 404 -6.69 -10.48 -22.44
CA PHE A 404 -5.97 -9.57 -21.57
C PHE A 404 -5.28 -10.25 -20.37
N GLY A 405 -5.19 -11.58 -20.37
CA GLY A 405 -4.44 -12.33 -19.35
C GLY A 405 -2.93 -12.42 -19.61
N LEU A 406 -2.44 -11.89 -20.74
CA LEU A 406 -1.02 -11.85 -21.08
C LEU A 406 -0.46 -10.48 -20.76
N SER A 407 0.60 -10.42 -19.96
CA SER A 407 1.28 -9.20 -19.55
C SER A 407 2.80 -9.34 -19.56
N SER A 408 3.52 -8.22 -19.54
CA SER A 408 4.97 -8.21 -19.47
C SER A 408 5.50 -8.22 -18.03
N GLY A 409 6.78 -8.63 -17.86
CA GLY A 409 7.49 -8.46 -16.58
C GLY A 409 7.62 -7.00 -16.16
N ALA A 410 7.66 -6.07 -17.13
CA ALA A 410 7.62 -4.63 -16.86
C ALA A 410 6.32 -4.22 -16.13
N GLY A 411 5.16 -4.79 -16.48
CA GLY A 411 3.90 -4.57 -15.77
C GLY A 411 3.93 -5.08 -14.33
N VAL A 412 4.53 -6.24 -14.09
CA VAL A 412 4.63 -6.85 -12.75
C VAL A 412 5.37 -5.95 -11.75
N ILE A 413 6.48 -5.33 -12.16
CA ILE A 413 7.30 -4.51 -11.27
C ILE A 413 6.68 -3.15 -10.87
N PHE A 414 5.54 -2.75 -11.45
CA PHE A 414 4.78 -1.58 -10.97
C PHE A 414 4.39 -1.68 -9.47
N GLY A 415 4.42 -2.87 -8.92
CA GLY A 415 4.15 -3.09 -7.50
C GLY A 415 5.23 -2.58 -6.54
N VAL A 416 6.42 -2.22 -7.03
CA VAL A 416 7.57 -1.74 -6.23
C VAL A 416 7.95 -0.31 -6.62
N SER A 417 8.60 0.40 -5.70
CA SER A 417 9.15 1.74 -5.99
C SER A 417 10.38 1.62 -6.88
N GLY A 418 10.39 2.34 -7.99
CA GLY A 418 11.36 2.27 -9.08
C GLY A 418 10.91 1.37 -10.23
N GLY A 419 9.83 0.61 -10.03
CA GLY A 419 9.32 -0.32 -11.06
C GLY A 419 8.71 0.38 -12.27
N VAL A 420 8.00 1.49 -12.07
CA VAL A 420 7.47 2.29 -13.18
C VAL A 420 8.62 2.87 -14.01
N THR A 421 9.59 3.48 -13.33
CA THR A 421 10.79 4.02 -13.96
C THR A 421 11.55 2.95 -14.75
N GLU A 422 11.80 1.79 -14.13
CA GLU A 422 12.48 0.67 -14.80
C GLU A 422 11.71 0.21 -16.04
N ALA A 423 10.37 0.13 -15.95
CA ALA A 423 9.52 -0.27 -17.05
C ALA A 423 9.57 0.73 -18.23
N VAL A 424 9.52 2.04 -17.94
CA VAL A 424 9.68 3.10 -18.95
C VAL A 424 11.06 3.00 -19.61
N LEU A 425 12.14 2.83 -18.81
CA LEU A 425 13.48 2.68 -19.36
C LEU A 425 13.63 1.45 -20.25
N ARG A 426 13.06 0.32 -19.88
CA ARG A 426 13.03 -0.89 -20.72
C ARG A 426 12.36 -0.64 -22.09
N ARG A 427 11.37 0.27 -22.12
CA ARG A 427 10.69 0.65 -23.37
C ARG A 427 11.56 1.56 -24.24
N LEU A 428 12.39 2.43 -23.63
CA LEU A 428 13.23 3.39 -24.34
C LEU A 428 14.51 2.78 -24.92
N VAL A 429 14.96 1.62 -24.42
CA VAL A 429 16.15 0.94 -24.92
C VAL A 429 15.84 0.27 -26.26
N GLU A 430 16.58 0.62 -27.31
CA GLU A 430 16.45 0.05 -28.65
C GLU A 430 16.84 -1.42 -28.70
N ASP A 431 17.90 -1.80 -27.96
CA ASP A 431 18.33 -3.18 -27.83
C ASP A 431 17.49 -3.93 -26.79
N SER A 432 16.79 -4.98 -27.27
CA SER A 432 16.00 -5.87 -26.42
C SER A 432 16.82 -7.00 -25.79
N GLY A 433 18.12 -7.01 -26.01
CA GLY A 433 19.03 -8.04 -25.46
C GLY A 433 19.01 -8.07 -23.93
N MET A 434 19.18 -9.26 -23.36
CA MET A 434 19.19 -9.47 -21.90
C MET A 434 20.30 -8.69 -21.21
N GLU A 435 21.38 -8.36 -21.89
CA GLU A 435 22.50 -7.60 -21.38
C GLU A 435 22.10 -6.14 -21.13
N ALA A 436 21.52 -5.45 -22.11
CA ALA A 436 21.01 -4.08 -21.96
C ALA A 436 19.91 -3.97 -20.89
N LEU A 437 18.99 -4.93 -20.83
CA LEU A 437 17.97 -4.98 -19.80
C LEU A 437 18.54 -5.22 -18.40
N ASN A 438 19.64 -5.98 -18.29
CA ASN A 438 20.33 -6.16 -17.01
C ASN A 438 21.08 -4.89 -16.58
N GLU A 439 21.67 -4.15 -17.49
CA GLU A 439 22.32 -2.86 -17.17
C GLU A 439 21.35 -1.89 -16.48
N ILE A 440 20.10 -1.81 -16.94
CA ILE A 440 19.06 -0.99 -16.31
C ILE A 440 18.86 -1.40 -14.83
N LYS A 441 18.95 -2.69 -14.50
CA LYS A 441 18.80 -3.19 -13.12
C LYS A 441 19.87 -2.63 -12.18
N PHE A 442 21.04 -2.26 -12.69
CA PHE A 442 22.18 -1.75 -11.91
C PHE A 442 22.27 -0.21 -11.89
N THR A 443 21.34 0.52 -12.48
CA THR A 443 21.35 1.99 -12.53
C THR A 443 21.10 2.68 -11.18
N GLY A 444 20.84 1.94 -10.09
CA GLY A 444 20.53 2.51 -8.77
C GLY A 444 19.03 2.78 -8.51
N ILE A 445 18.15 2.60 -9.49
CA ILE A 445 16.70 2.78 -9.33
C ILE A 445 16.04 1.68 -8.50
N ARG A 446 16.63 0.48 -8.42
CA ARG A 446 16.23 -0.58 -7.49
C ARG A 446 16.73 -0.26 -6.08
N GLY A 447 16.00 -0.69 -5.06
CA GLY A 447 16.40 -0.52 -3.66
C GLY A 447 15.28 -0.04 -2.76
N THR A 448 15.61 0.23 -1.51
CA THR A 448 14.65 0.53 -0.44
C THR A 448 14.72 1.96 0.10
N ASP A 449 15.65 2.78 -0.39
CA ASP A 449 15.83 4.16 0.04
C ASP A 449 14.62 5.02 -0.38
N GLY A 450 14.36 6.06 0.41
CA GLY A 450 13.20 6.92 0.20
C GLY A 450 13.29 7.79 -1.05
N ILE A 451 14.50 8.21 -1.42
CA ILE A 451 14.85 8.92 -2.66
C ILE A 451 16.03 8.18 -3.29
N LYS A 452 15.92 7.88 -4.57
CA LYS A 452 16.94 7.25 -5.40
C LYS A 452 17.09 8.06 -6.66
N GLU A 453 18.29 8.21 -7.15
CA GLU A 453 18.62 9.03 -8.31
C GLU A 453 19.44 8.21 -9.31
N ALA A 454 19.22 8.46 -10.59
CA ALA A 454 19.99 7.85 -11.67
C ALA A 454 20.17 8.84 -12.81
N VAL A 455 21.26 8.68 -13.54
CA VAL A 455 21.52 9.39 -14.81
C VAL A 455 21.73 8.31 -15.87
N ILE A 456 20.96 8.40 -16.94
CA ILE A 456 20.94 7.38 -17.99
C ILE A 456 21.24 8.04 -19.33
N PRO A 457 22.17 7.50 -20.13
CA PRO A 457 22.42 7.99 -21.48
C PRO A 457 21.22 7.67 -22.39
N TYR A 458 20.81 8.64 -23.20
CA TYR A 458 19.78 8.48 -24.22
C TYR A 458 20.17 9.28 -25.48
N GLY A 459 20.68 8.60 -26.49
CA GLY A 459 21.30 9.24 -27.63
C GLY A 459 22.46 10.15 -27.18
N ASP A 460 22.46 11.41 -27.62
CA ASP A 460 23.46 12.43 -27.26
C ASP A 460 23.14 13.16 -25.94
N ARG A 461 22.07 12.77 -25.23
CA ARG A 461 21.60 13.40 -23.98
C ARG A 461 21.79 12.50 -22.79
N GLN A 462 21.74 13.10 -21.59
CA GLN A 462 21.65 12.39 -20.33
C GLN A 462 20.31 12.68 -19.69
N ILE A 463 19.54 11.65 -19.41
CA ILE A 463 18.25 11.74 -18.71
C ILE A 463 18.50 11.59 -17.21
N LYS A 464 18.09 12.60 -16.44
CA LYS A 464 18.16 12.59 -14.97
C LYS A 464 16.85 12.16 -14.38
N ILE A 465 16.90 11.14 -13.53
CA ILE A 465 15.73 10.47 -13.00
C ILE A 465 15.77 10.49 -11.47
N ALA A 466 14.60 10.70 -10.84
CA ALA A 466 14.42 10.46 -9.42
C ALA A 466 13.28 9.48 -9.18
N VAL A 467 13.46 8.59 -8.20
CA VAL A 467 12.45 7.67 -7.70
C VAL A 467 12.21 7.95 -6.22
N VAL A 468 10.98 8.33 -5.88
CA VAL A 468 10.63 8.80 -4.54
C VAL A 468 9.52 7.95 -3.93
N SER A 469 9.70 7.55 -2.69
CA SER A 469 8.67 6.84 -1.91
C SER A 469 8.44 7.49 -0.54
N GLY A 470 7.16 7.73 -0.23
CA GLY A 470 6.71 8.52 0.91
C GLY A 470 6.51 10.00 0.53
N LEU A 471 5.34 10.57 0.87
CA LEU A 471 4.98 11.92 0.43
C LEU A 471 5.83 13.01 1.08
N LYS A 472 6.38 12.78 2.27
CA LYS A 472 7.34 13.72 2.88
C LYS A 472 8.61 13.82 2.05
N ASN A 473 9.14 12.71 1.56
CA ASN A 473 10.30 12.70 0.68
C ASN A 473 9.99 13.39 -0.66
N ALA A 474 8.76 13.20 -1.18
CA ALA A 474 8.31 13.91 -2.38
C ALA A 474 8.23 15.42 -2.15
N ASP A 475 7.75 15.84 -0.99
CA ASP A 475 7.72 17.23 -0.58
C ASP A 475 9.12 17.84 -0.54
N GLU A 476 10.06 17.17 0.10
CA GLU A 476 11.47 17.60 0.18
C GLU A 476 12.13 17.70 -1.21
N LEU A 477 11.87 16.72 -2.10
CA LEU A 477 12.40 16.76 -3.46
C LEU A 477 11.81 17.92 -4.27
N ILE A 478 10.50 18.16 -4.19
CA ILE A 478 9.84 19.25 -4.88
C ILE A 478 10.40 20.61 -4.43
N GLN A 479 10.64 20.80 -3.13
CA GLN A 479 11.25 22.03 -2.64
C GLN A 479 12.65 22.26 -3.25
N LYS A 480 13.46 21.22 -3.37
CA LYS A 480 14.79 21.29 -4.02
C LYS A 480 14.69 21.59 -5.52
N ILE A 481 13.71 21.00 -6.22
CA ILE A 481 13.44 21.32 -7.63
C ILE A 481 13.04 22.79 -7.76
N LYS A 482 12.13 23.27 -6.93
CA LYS A 482 11.64 24.67 -6.96
C LYS A 482 12.73 25.69 -6.61
N SER A 483 13.67 25.35 -5.73
CA SER A 483 14.81 26.20 -5.40
C SER A 483 15.91 26.19 -6.47
N GLY A 484 15.82 25.31 -7.48
CA GLY A 484 16.85 25.13 -8.49
C GLY A 484 18.09 24.36 -8.02
N GLU A 485 18.06 23.77 -6.81
CA GLU A 485 19.16 22.97 -6.26
C GLU A 485 19.39 21.68 -7.08
N VAL A 486 18.29 21.08 -7.57
CA VAL A 486 18.32 19.85 -8.38
C VAL A 486 17.37 19.98 -9.58
N GLN A 487 17.70 19.25 -10.65
CA GLN A 487 16.89 19.21 -11.86
C GLN A 487 16.79 17.77 -12.36
N TYR A 488 15.58 17.35 -12.72
CA TYR A 488 15.29 16.03 -13.27
C TYR A 488 14.43 16.14 -14.53
N ASP A 489 14.45 15.08 -15.33
CA ASP A 489 13.61 14.94 -16.52
C ASP A 489 12.38 14.07 -16.20
N PHE A 490 12.57 13.01 -15.37
CA PHE A 490 11.54 12.06 -14.99
C PHE A 490 11.54 11.80 -13.48
N VAL A 491 10.37 11.81 -12.83
CA VAL A 491 10.24 11.59 -11.39
C VAL A 491 9.10 10.61 -11.11
N GLU A 492 9.46 9.42 -10.63
CA GLU A 492 8.47 8.48 -10.09
C GLU A 492 8.15 8.83 -8.64
N VAL A 493 6.85 8.96 -8.31
CA VAL A 493 6.42 9.19 -6.93
C VAL A 493 5.41 8.14 -6.45
N MET A 494 5.76 7.43 -5.39
CA MET A 494 4.89 6.51 -4.68
C MET A 494 4.60 7.01 -3.26
N ALA A 495 3.32 7.20 -2.89
CA ALA A 495 2.95 7.62 -1.54
C ALA A 495 3.34 6.60 -0.45
N CYS A 496 3.38 5.31 -0.79
CA CYS A 496 3.77 4.25 0.13
C CYS A 496 5.27 4.00 0.07
N ARG A 497 5.97 3.98 1.22
CA ARG A 497 7.39 3.60 1.25
C ARG A 497 7.58 2.20 0.65
N ARG A 498 8.53 2.08 -0.29
CA ARG A 498 8.87 0.86 -1.04
C ARG A 498 7.81 0.42 -2.07
N GLY A 499 6.78 1.23 -2.33
CA GLY A 499 5.77 1.00 -3.36
C GLY A 499 4.51 0.29 -2.89
N CYS A 500 3.71 -0.17 -3.84
CA CYS A 500 2.37 -0.72 -3.63
C CYS A 500 2.35 -2.04 -2.84
N MET A 501 3.45 -2.79 -2.78
CA MET A 501 3.58 -3.99 -1.95
C MET A 501 3.41 -3.70 -0.45
N ALA A 502 3.58 -2.43 -0.01
CA ALA A 502 3.34 -1.95 1.35
C ALA A 502 2.10 -1.04 1.43
N GLY A 503 1.22 -1.11 0.46
CA GLY A 503 0.03 -0.27 0.32
C GLY A 503 -0.98 -0.41 1.47
N GLY A 504 -1.82 0.62 1.62
CA GLY A 504 -2.84 0.72 2.69
C GLY A 504 -3.90 -0.39 2.67
N GLY A 505 -4.08 -1.08 1.53
CA GLY A 505 -5.01 -2.20 1.36
C GLY A 505 -4.43 -3.59 1.62
N GLN A 506 -3.13 -3.68 1.88
CA GLN A 506 -2.43 -4.95 2.07
C GLN A 506 -2.70 -5.59 3.44
N PRO A 507 -2.59 -6.94 3.57
CA PRO A 507 -2.69 -7.61 4.87
C PRO A 507 -1.56 -7.20 5.81
N VAL A 508 -1.91 -7.00 7.09
CA VAL A 508 -0.98 -6.59 8.15
C VAL A 508 -0.71 -7.75 9.11
N PRO A 509 0.41 -7.76 9.86
CA PRO A 509 1.43 -6.71 9.94
C PRO A 509 2.40 -6.68 8.75
N ILE A 510 2.86 -5.48 8.37
CA ILE A 510 3.84 -5.29 7.31
C ILE A 510 5.18 -4.84 7.93
N GLY A 511 5.96 -5.79 8.40
CA GLY A 511 7.32 -5.54 8.92
C GLY A 511 8.40 -5.60 7.83
N ALA A 512 9.65 -5.31 8.18
CA ALA A 512 10.78 -5.28 7.26
C ALA A 512 10.94 -6.60 6.48
N ARG A 513 10.85 -7.76 7.16
CA ARG A 513 10.93 -9.08 6.52
C ARG A 513 9.80 -9.33 5.51
N THR A 514 8.57 -8.89 5.83
CA THR A 514 7.42 -9.02 4.92
C THR A 514 7.62 -8.14 3.69
N LYS A 515 8.11 -6.92 3.86
CA LYS A 515 8.42 -6.01 2.75
C LYS A 515 9.50 -6.60 1.84
N ALA A 516 10.60 -7.11 2.40
CA ALA A 516 11.66 -7.75 1.64
C ALA A 516 11.15 -8.95 0.83
N ALA A 517 10.42 -9.87 1.46
CA ALA A 517 9.89 -11.05 0.79
C ALA A 517 8.93 -10.70 -0.37
N ARG A 518 8.05 -9.72 -0.20
CA ARG A 518 7.14 -9.26 -1.27
C ARG A 518 7.90 -8.56 -2.41
N TYR A 519 8.93 -7.78 -2.07
CA TYR A 519 9.82 -7.14 -3.04
C TYR A 519 10.51 -8.17 -3.92
N GLU A 520 11.21 -9.11 -3.30
CA GLU A 520 11.89 -10.21 -3.97
C GLU A 520 10.92 -11.08 -4.78
N GLY A 521 9.70 -11.29 -4.26
CA GLY A 521 8.65 -12.04 -4.94
C GLY A 521 8.25 -11.43 -6.28
N LEU A 522 8.06 -10.10 -6.34
CA LEU A 522 7.71 -9.41 -7.59
C LEU A 522 8.85 -9.47 -8.60
N TYR A 523 10.10 -9.25 -8.19
CA TYR A 523 11.22 -9.35 -9.11
C TYR A 523 11.49 -10.79 -9.59
N ARG A 524 11.26 -11.82 -8.76
CA ARG A 524 11.31 -13.22 -9.21
C ARG A 524 10.27 -13.52 -10.29
N ILE A 525 9.08 -12.91 -10.21
CA ILE A 525 8.04 -13.08 -11.23
C ILE A 525 8.47 -12.37 -12.52
N ASP A 526 8.98 -11.15 -12.43
CA ASP A 526 9.56 -10.45 -13.58
C ASP A 526 10.70 -11.25 -14.23
N ASP A 527 11.64 -11.76 -13.43
CA ASP A 527 12.76 -12.56 -13.95
C ASP A 527 12.28 -13.85 -14.63
N ALA A 528 11.17 -14.43 -14.20
CA ALA A 528 10.54 -15.61 -14.83
C ALA A 528 9.66 -15.29 -16.04
N SER A 529 9.25 -14.03 -16.25
CA SER A 529 8.40 -13.63 -17.37
C SER A 529 9.14 -13.77 -18.70
N GLN A 530 8.47 -14.32 -19.70
CA GLN A 530 9.02 -14.44 -21.07
C GLN A 530 9.02 -13.09 -21.78
N ILE A 531 7.95 -12.32 -21.64
CA ILE A 531 7.83 -10.97 -22.18
C ILE A 531 8.42 -10.00 -21.15
N LYS A 532 9.49 -9.29 -21.50
CA LYS A 532 10.18 -8.37 -20.58
C LYS A 532 9.72 -6.93 -20.71
N ARG A 533 9.32 -6.52 -21.89
CA ARG A 533 8.94 -5.13 -22.23
C ARG A 533 7.48 -5.09 -22.68
N SER A 534 6.81 -3.99 -22.42
CA SER A 534 5.41 -3.78 -22.77
C SER A 534 5.17 -3.76 -24.28
N ASN A 535 6.12 -3.23 -25.05
CA ASN A 535 6.03 -3.23 -26.53
C ASN A 535 6.22 -4.59 -27.19
N ASP A 536 6.74 -5.58 -26.46
CA ASP A 536 6.86 -6.96 -26.95
C ASP A 536 5.60 -7.78 -26.65
N ASN A 537 4.60 -7.21 -25.97
CA ASN A 537 3.32 -7.88 -25.73
C ASN A 537 2.43 -7.78 -26.99
N PRO A 538 2.17 -8.90 -27.71
CA PRO A 538 1.44 -8.87 -28.97
C PRO A 538 0.00 -8.37 -28.80
N ILE A 539 -0.63 -8.63 -27.67
CA ILE A 539 -2.01 -8.20 -27.40
C ILE A 539 -2.11 -6.67 -27.28
N VAL A 540 -1.06 -6.03 -26.79
CA VAL A 540 -0.99 -4.55 -26.76
C VAL A 540 -1.00 -4.01 -28.20
N GLY A 541 -0.19 -4.56 -29.10
CA GLY A 541 -0.19 -4.18 -30.53
C GLY A 541 -1.55 -4.35 -31.19
N GLU A 542 -2.16 -5.54 -31.04
CA GLU A 542 -3.49 -5.83 -31.56
C GLU A 542 -4.56 -4.86 -31.02
N LEU A 543 -4.46 -4.47 -29.74
CA LEU A 543 -5.40 -3.53 -29.13
C LEU A 543 -5.30 -2.12 -29.75
N TYR A 544 -4.07 -1.63 -30.02
CA TYR A 544 -3.86 -0.33 -30.65
C TYR A 544 -4.33 -0.31 -32.11
N GLU A 545 -4.14 -1.40 -32.85
CA GLU A 545 -4.62 -1.54 -34.22
C GLU A 545 -6.15 -1.74 -34.32
N GLY A 546 -6.76 -2.22 -33.24
CA GLY A 546 -8.18 -2.58 -33.15
C GLY A 546 -9.02 -1.64 -32.28
N LEU A 547 -9.30 -2.06 -31.04
CA LEU A 547 -10.26 -1.42 -30.14
C LEU A 547 -9.89 0.02 -29.77
N LEU A 548 -8.62 0.31 -29.59
CA LEU A 548 -8.11 1.63 -29.21
C LEU A 548 -7.97 2.58 -30.39
N LYS A 549 -7.93 2.09 -31.63
CA LYS A 549 -7.63 2.91 -32.82
C LYS A 549 -8.48 4.17 -32.89
N GLY A 550 -7.82 5.34 -32.74
CA GLY A 550 -8.46 6.66 -32.72
C GLY A 550 -9.22 7.00 -31.42
N LYS A 551 -9.08 6.17 -30.36
CA LYS A 551 -9.69 6.37 -29.06
C LYS A 551 -8.66 6.44 -27.92
N GLU A 552 -7.38 6.36 -28.24
CA GLU A 552 -6.26 6.25 -27.30
C GLU A 552 -6.33 7.38 -26.25
N HIS A 553 -6.40 8.62 -26.74
CA HIS A 553 -6.47 9.78 -25.87
C HIS A 553 -7.72 9.79 -24.97
N LYS A 554 -8.88 9.39 -25.52
CA LYS A 554 -10.15 9.37 -24.79
C LYS A 554 -10.16 8.33 -23.67
N LEU A 555 -9.57 7.16 -23.89
CA LEU A 555 -9.62 6.01 -22.98
C LEU A 555 -8.42 5.96 -22.02
N LEU A 556 -7.26 6.43 -22.46
CA LEU A 556 -6.00 6.24 -21.73
C LEU A 556 -5.49 7.51 -21.06
N HIS A 557 -5.97 8.70 -21.45
CA HIS A 557 -5.54 9.98 -20.86
C HIS A 557 -6.67 10.69 -20.11
N ASN A 558 -6.27 11.54 -19.18
CA ASN A 558 -7.18 12.46 -18.48
C ASN A 558 -7.38 13.72 -19.33
N ASN A 559 -8.61 14.14 -19.54
CA ASN A 559 -8.90 15.40 -20.21
C ASN A 559 -8.45 16.57 -19.34
N SER A 560 -7.59 17.43 -19.91
CA SER A 560 -7.05 18.62 -19.24
C SER A 560 -8.11 19.67 -18.84
N ASP A 561 -9.31 19.60 -19.43
CA ASP A 561 -10.36 20.62 -19.34
C ASP A 561 -11.42 20.35 -18.25
N LEU A 562 -11.32 19.26 -17.50
CA LEU A 562 -12.27 18.96 -16.44
C LEU A 562 -11.99 19.76 -15.15
N PRO A 563 -13.02 20.33 -14.51
CA PRO A 563 -12.85 21.10 -13.28
C PRO A 563 -12.29 20.22 -12.15
N GLN A 564 -11.41 20.81 -11.34
CA GLN A 564 -10.79 20.18 -10.18
C GLN A 564 -11.83 19.53 -9.26
N ALA A 565 -11.60 18.28 -8.85
CA ALA A 565 -12.30 17.70 -7.72
C ALA A 565 -12.00 18.54 -6.47
N LYS A 566 -13.02 19.17 -5.90
CA LYS A 566 -12.95 19.98 -4.67
C LYS A 566 -12.56 19.12 -3.47
#